data_5a9f34f3222d027afff3644844fccc7a
#
_entry.id   5a9f34f3222d027afff3644844fccc7a
#
_cell.length_a   1.000
_cell.length_b   1.000
_cell.length_c   1.000
_cell.angle_alpha   90.00
_cell.angle_beta   90.00
_cell.angle_gamma   90.00
#
_symmetry.space_group_name_H-M   'P 1'
#
loop_
_entity.id
_entity.type
_entity.pdbx_description
1 polymer ?
#
loop_
_entity_poly.entity_id
_entity_poly.type
_entity_poly.pdbx_seq_one_letter_code
_entity_poly.pdbx_strand_id
1 'polypeptide(L)'
;LQFTTFSITEKGYSLRDSKDQLTPLALEDMQGRSKPKTNMGAITYLLYARFKAGKFPIAMVSTDNFSENGLKLQEAILTIAKAWVENEIVEQDFYDYLINPKKVSFPWSMIDRITPNPSEKVAELLTADGFEDTEILHSQKHTNIAPFGNTEEVHYLVIEDAFPNGRPALEKAGVILTDRETVNDADQMKVTACLNPLHTALAIFGSLLDYHSIWEEVANPDLLALIKNLGYGEALPVVKNPKIINPTEFIDQLLTKRLPNKNIPDTPQRIAADTSQKIPVRYGVTIGHYIANPRFSVKELEFIPLVIAAWCRYLIGINDELESFSPSPDPLLEELQAFVAEVKLDGSQKEIHEILKPILSNHQIFPHEMYQTGLAEKLRLTLKR
;
A
#
# COMPACT_ATOMS: atom_id res chain seq x y z
N LEU A 1 -17.23 25.92 2.78
CA LEU A 1 -16.43 24.69 2.74
C LEU A 1 -15.01 25.04 2.32
N GLN A 2 -14.00 24.72 3.15
CA GLN A 2 -12.58 25.02 2.90
C GLN A 2 -11.88 23.86 2.18
N PHE A 3 -12.17 22.63 2.61
CA PHE A 3 -11.66 21.41 2.02
C PHE A 3 -12.66 20.25 2.19
N THR A 4 -12.40 19.17 1.51
CA THR A 4 -13.11 17.89 1.67
C THR A 4 -12.12 16.74 1.72
N THR A 5 -12.47 15.70 2.45
CA THR A 5 -11.67 14.46 2.56
C THR A 5 -12.40 13.30 1.90
N PHE A 6 -11.62 12.33 1.40
CA PHE A 6 -12.13 11.12 0.75
C PHE A 6 -11.47 9.91 1.34
N SER A 7 -12.25 8.88 1.65
CA SER A 7 -11.80 7.54 2.00
C SER A 7 -12.65 6.56 1.19
N ILE A 8 -12.18 6.18 0.01
CA ILE A 8 -12.90 5.41 -1.00
C ILE A 8 -12.10 4.23 -1.55
N THR A 9 -10.97 3.93 -0.92
CA THR A 9 -9.95 2.95 -1.32
C THR A 9 -9.27 3.27 -2.67
N GLU A 10 -8.07 2.74 -2.92
CA GLU A 10 -7.30 3.02 -4.13
C GLU A 10 -8.08 2.75 -5.42
N LYS A 11 -8.87 1.66 -5.45
CA LYS A 11 -9.70 1.32 -6.61
C LYS A 11 -10.75 2.39 -6.93
N GLY A 12 -11.20 3.16 -5.94
CA GLY A 12 -12.19 4.23 -6.13
C GLY A 12 -11.69 5.43 -6.94
N TYR A 13 -10.37 5.57 -7.08
CA TYR A 13 -9.73 6.63 -7.88
C TYR A 13 -9.46 6.21 -9.33
N SER A 14 -9.44 4.90 -9.61
CA SER A 14 -9.09 4.41 -10.94
C SER A 14 -10.24 4.57 -11.93
N LEU A 15 -9.92 5.13 -13.09
CA LEU A 15 -10.79 5.15 -14.26
C LEU A 15 -10.52 3.95 -15.20
N ARG A 16 -9.50 3.14 -14.89
CA ARG A 16 -9.01 2.05 -15.73
C ARG A 16 -9.10 0.71 -15.02
N ASP A 17 -9.21 -0.33 -15.80
CA ASP A 17 -9.16 -1.72 -15.33
C ASP A 17 -7.72 -2.24 -15.18
N SER A 18 -7.56 -3.51 -14.85
CA SER A 18 -6.24 -4.16 -14.68
C SER A 18 -5.43 -4.28 -15.98
N LYS A 19 -6.04 -4.02 -17.15
CA LYS A 19 -5.38 -3.99 -18.47
C LYS A 19 -5.11 -2.58 -18.95
N ASP A 20 -5.19 -1.59 -18.06
CA ASP A 20 -5.05 -0.16 -18.35
C ASP A 20 -6.06 0.40 -19.37
N GLN A 21 -7.22 -0.24 -19.51
CA GLN A 21 -8.29 0.23 -20.37
C GLN A 21 -9.33 1.00 -19.57
N LEU A 22 -9.86 2.11 -20.13
CA LEU A 22 -10.94 2.85 -19.49
C LEU A 22 -12.15 1.93 -19.24
N THR A 23 -12.65 1.95 -18.00
CA THR A 23 -13.83 1.15 -17.66
C THR A 23 -15.08 1.68 -18.37
N PRO A 24 -16.08 0.85 -18.66
CA PRO A 24 -17.34 1.31 -19.27
C PRO A 24 -18.01 2.43 -18.47
N LEU A 25 -17.99 2.37 -17.14
CA LEU A 25 -18.55 3.41 -16.28
C LEU A 25 -17.79 4.74 -16.37
N ALA A 26 -16.46 4.69 -16.47
CA ALA A 26 -15.66 5.89 -16.69
C ALA A 26 -15.94 6.53 -18.07
N LEU A 27 -16.09 5.70 -19.11
CA LEU A 27 -16.47 6.19 -20.44
C LEU A 27 -17.86 6.84 -20.45
N GLU A 28 -18.85 6.27 -19.73
CA GLU A 28 -20.15 6.91 -19.57
C GLU A 28 -20.05 8.27 -18.88
N ASP A 29 -19.27 8.36 -17.79
CA ASP A 29 -19.06 9.62 -17.07
C ASP A 29 -18.37 10.68 -17.92
N MET A 30 -17.40 10.28 -18.76
CA MET A 30 -16.72 11.18 -19.70
C MET A 30 -17.65 11.70 -20.79
N GLN A 31 -18.71 10.96 -21.15
CA GLN A 31 -19.70 11.41 -22.10
C GLN A 31 -20.71 12.41 -21.49
N GLY A 32 -20.78 12.50 -20.15
CA GLY A 32 -21.62 13.47 -19.42
C GLY A 32 -23.12 13.39 -19.67
N ARG A 33 -23.61 12.29 -20.25
CA ARG A 33 -25.01 12.14 -20.69
C ARG A 33 -25.96 11.67 -19.59
N SER A 34 -25.43 11.23 -18.47
CA SER A 34 -26.19 10.69 -17.34
C SER A 34 -25.65 11.18 -16.00
N LYS A 35 -26.31 10.84 -14.89
CA LYS A 35 -25.72 11.03 -13.56
C LYS A 35 -24.41 10.24 -13.46
N PRO A 36 -23.37 10.83 -12.86
CA PRO A 36 -22.09 10.16 -12.68
C PRO A 36 -22.24 8.78 -12.01
N LYS A 37 -21.48 7.82 -12.50
CA LYS A 37 -21.50 6.42 -12.07
C LYS A 37 -20.30 6.07 -11.20
N THR A 38 -19.16 6.71 -11.46
CA THR A 38 -17.94 6.53 -10.69
C THR A 38 -17.82 7.58 -9.59
N ASN A 39 -17.01 7.29 -8.56
CA ASN A 39 -16.68 8.29 -7.52
C ASN A 39 -16.02 9.52 -8.15
N MET A 40 -15.10 9.32 -9.09
CA MET A 40 -14.39 10.42 -9.74
C MET A 40 -15.32 11.28 -10.59
N GLY A 41 -16.26 10.68 -11.31
CA GLY A 41 -17.31 11.40 -12.03
C GLY A 41 -18.18 12.23 -11.10
N ALA A 42 -18.60 11.65 -9.96
CA ALA A 42 -19.41 12.37 -8.97
C ALA A 42 -18.65 13.55 -8.35
N ILE A 43 -17.36 13.36 -8.01
CA ILE A 43 -16.53 14.45 -7.47
C ILE A 43 -16.31 15.54 -8.51
N THR A 44 -16.05 15.19 -9.77
CA THR A 44 -15.89 16.15 -10.86
C THR A 44 -17.19 16.97 -11.06
N TYR A 45 -18.34 16.31 -10.99
CA TYR A 45 -19.64 16.99 -11.07
C TYR A 45 -19.87 17.97 -9.91
N LEU A 46 -19.51 17.60 -8.67
CA LEU A 46 -19.60 18.49 -7.52
C LEU A 46 -18.66 19.70 -7.65
N LEU A 47 -17.46 19.50 -8.22
CA LEU A 47 -16.55 20.61 -8.52
C LEU A 47 -17.09 21.53 -9.61
N TYR A 48 -17.78 20.99 -10.63
CA TYR A 48 -18.45 21.80 -11.63
C TYR A 48 -19.60 22.62 -11.01
N ALA A 49 -20.41 22.02 -10.15
CA ALA A 49 -21.44 22.74 -9.42
C ALA A 49 -20.87 23.91 -8.57
N ARG A 50 -19.71 23.65 -7.91
CA ARG A 50 -18.97 24.67 -7.15
C ARG A 50 -18.41 25.77 -8.05
N PHE A 51 -17.89 25.42 -9.20
CA PHE A 51 -17.42 26.36 -10.22
C PHE A 51 -18.56 27.29 -10.66
N LYS A 52 -19.73 26.74 -10.99
CA LYS A 52 -20.92 27.51 -11.39
C LYS A 52 -21.45 28.40 -10.25
N ALA A 53 -21.27 27.99 -8.99
CA ALA A 53 -21.70 28.77 -7.83
C ALA A 53 -20.80 29.97 -7.52
N GLY A 54 -19.65 30.14 -8.19
CA GLY A 54 -18.79 31.31 -8.00
C GLY A 54 -17.29 31.03 -8.01
N LYS A 55 -16.86 29.89 -8.52
CA LYS A 55 -15.42 29.51 -8.61
C LYS A 55 -14.69 29.57 -7.25
N PHE A 56 -15.38 29.18 -6.17
CA PHE A 56 -14.83 29.25 -4.81
C PHE A 56 -13.67 28.27 -4.61
N PRO A 57 -12.56 28.70 -3.99
CA PRO A 57 -11.42 27.83 -3.76
C PRO A 57 -11.74 26.65 -2.84
N ILE A 58 -11.06 25.50 -3.04
CA ILE A 58 -11.21 24.29 -2.23
C ILE A 58 -9.97 23.41 -2.31
N ALA A 59 -9.64 22.68 -1.22
CA ALA A 59 -8.69 21.59 -1.23
C ALA A 59 -9.41 20.23 -1.26
N MET A 60 -8.96 19.34 -2.13
CA MET A 60 -9.49 17.99 -2.34
C MET A 60 -8.48 17.00 -1.76
N VAL A 61 -8.70 16.51 -0.55
CA VAL A 61 -7.72 15.73 0.21
C VAL A 61 -8.09 14.24 0.19
N SER A 62 -7.28 13.42 -0.48
CA SER A 62 -7.38 11.97 -0.31
C SER A 62 -6.86 11.59 1.07
N THR A 63 -7.61 10.76 1.79
CA THR A 63 -7.20 10.16 3.06
C THR A 63 -7.13 8.63 2.96
N ASP A 64 -6.86 8.12 1.76
CA ASP A 64 -6.64 6.71 1.49
C ASP A 64 -5.14 6.36 1.50
N ASN A 65 -4.83 5.17 1.99
CA ASN A 65 -3.45 4.72 2.20
C ASN A 65 -2.84 4.11 0.94
N PHE A 66 -2.41 4.95 0.01
CA PHE A 66 -1.59 4.59 -1.14
C PHE A 66 -0.73 5.78 -1.58
N SER A 67 0.39 5.49 -2.22
CA SER A 67 1.38 6.51 -2.62
C SER A 67 0.82 7.47 -3.67
N GLU A 68 1.20 8.74 -3.55
CA GLU A 68 0.81 9.81 -4.49
C GLU A 68 -0.71 9.99 -4.63
N ASN A 69 -1.45 9.75 -3.56
CA ASN A 69 -2.91 9.74 -3.55
C ASN A 69 -3.55 11.04 -4.07
N GLY A 70 -2.99 12.19 -3.74
CA GLY A 70 -3.44 13.48 -4.26
C GLY A 70 -3.20 13.64 -5.77
N LEU A 71 -2.11 13.10 -6.31
CA LEU A 71 -1.84 13.09 -7.74
C LEU A 71 -2.87 12.22 -8.49
N LYS A 72 -3.09 10.99 -8.04
CA LYS A 72 -4.09 10.09 -8.65
C LYS A 72 -5.50 10.68 -8.62
N LEU A 73 -5.88 11.34 -7.53
CA LEU A 73 -7.14 12.08 -7.44
C LEU A 73 -7.22 13.19 -8.48
N GLN A 74 -6.16 14.01 -8.59
CA GLN A 74 -6.08 15.09 -9.54
C GLN A 74 -6.17 14.59 -10.99
N GLU A 75 -5.38 13.59 -11.36
CA GLU A 75 -5.34 13.02 -12.71
C GLU A 75 -6.70 12.45 -13.12
N ALA A 76 -7.39 11.74 -12.24
CA ALA A 76 -8.69 11.19 -12.54
C ALA A 76 -9.74 12.28 -12.79
N ILE A 77 -9.79 13.31 -11.93
CA ILE A 77 -10.71 14.44 -12.08
C ILE A 77 -10.41 15.22 -13.37
N LEU A 78 -9.13 15.54 -13.63
CA LEU A 78 -8.73 16.27 -14.83
C LEU A 78 -9.00 15.48 -16.10
N THR A 79 -8.87 14.16 -16.08
CA THR A 79 -9.19 13.29 -17.22
C THR A 79 -10.68 13.39 -17.58
N ILE A 80 -11.57 13.31 -16.60
CA ILE A 80 -13.01 13.47 -16.83
C ILE A 80 -13.35 14.89 -17.28
N ALA A 81 -12.82 15.89 -16.61
CA ALA A 81 -13.10 17.29 -16.92
C ALA A 81 -12.63 17.67 -18.35
N LYS A 82 -11.46 17.15 -18.76
CA LYS A 82 -10.96 17.33 -20.12
C LYS A 82 -11.89 16.71 -21.16
N ALA A 83 -12.35 15.48 -20.92
CA ALA A 83 -13.34 14.83 -21.80
C ALA A 83 -14.65 15.63 -21.87
N TRP A 84 -15.10 16.24 -20.76
CA TRP A 84 -16.29 17.08 -20.76
C TRP A 84 -16.11 18.37 -21.59
N VAL A 85 -14.94 18.97 -21.58
CA VAL A 85 -14.63 20.13 -22.45
C VAL A 85 -14.60 19.70 -23.92
N GLU A 86 -13.91 18.59 -24.24
CA GLU A 86 -13.81 18.07 -25.61
C GLU A 86 -15.17 17.65 -26.19
N ASN A 87 -16.11 17.20 -25.34
CA ASN A 87 -17.48 16.86 -25.68
C ASN A 87 -18.46 18.05 -25.58
N GLU A 88 -17.97 19.27 -25.38
CA GLU A 88 -18.77 20.52 -25.26
C GLU A 88 -19.83 20.47 -24.14
N ILE A 89 -19.60 19.67 -23.08
CA ILE A 89 -20.49 19.55 -21.94
C ILE A 89 -20.29 20.70 -20.95
N VAL A 90 -19.01 21.12 -20.80
CA VAL A 90 -18.60 22.22 -19.94
C VAL A 90 -17.66 23.16 -20.66
N GLU A 91 -17.58 24.40 -20.20
CA GLU A 91 -16.69 25.42 -20.71
C GLU A 91 -15.21 25.18 -20.34
N GLN A 92 -14.26 25.63 -21.16
CA GLN A 92 -12.80 25.56 -20.91
C GLN A 92 -12.43 26.19 -19.57
N ASP A 93 -13.10 27.27 -19.17
CA ASP A 93 -12.92 27.96 -17.88
C ASP A 93 -13.05 27.03 -16.67
N PHE A 94 -13.85 25.94 -16.78
CA PHE A 94 -13.94 24.95 -15.72
C PHE A 94 -12.67 24.15 -15.58
N TYR A 95 -12.08 23.70 -16.68
CA TYR A 95 -10.79 23.00 -16.67
C TYR A 95 -9.69 23.91 -16.10
N ASP A 96 -9.67 25.19 -16.55
CA ASP A 96 -8.72 26.19 -16.06
C ASP A 96 -8.86 26.46 -14.55
N TYR A 97 -10.09 26.43 -14.04
CA TYR A 97 -10.36 26.48 -12.60
C TYR A 97 -9.76 25.29 -11.85
N LEU A 98 -9.86 24.06 -12.39
CA LEU A 98 -9.36 22.83 -11.77
C LEU A 98 -7.83 22.77 -11.73
N ILE A 99 -7.15 23.25 -12.77
CA ILE A 99 -5.68 23.23 -12.84
C ILE A 99 -5.03 24.39 -12.07
N ASN A 100 -5.79 25.38 -11.64
CA ASN A 100 -5.27 26.53 -10.91
C ASN A 100 -5.13 26.18 -9.41
N PRO A 101 -3.91 26.02 -8.86
CA PRO A 101 -3.70 25.60 -7.48
C PRO A 101 -4.19 26.63 -6.44
N LYS A 102 -4.44 27.90 -6.86
CA LYS A 102 -5.08 28.92 -6.02
C LYS A 102 -6.59 28.76 -5.97
N LYS A 103 -7.17 27.89 -6.78
CA LYS A 103 -8.59 27.59 -6.84
C LYS A 103 -8.89 26.18 -6.36
N VAL A 104 -8.29 25.19 -6.98
CA VAL A 104 -8.44 23.78 -6.57
C VAL A 104 -7.07 23.18 -6.32
N SER A 105 -6.83 22.71 -5.13
CA SER A 105 -5.63 21.98 -4.77
C SER A 105 -5.95 20.51 -4.52
N PHE A 106 -4.94 19.67 -4.70
CA PHE A 106 -4.99 18.23 -4.45
C PHE A 106 -3.82 17.85 -3.54
N PRO A 107 -3.92 18.22 -2.23
CA PRO A 107 -2.86 17.94 -1.28
C PRO A 107 -2.60 16.45 -1.21
N TRP A 108 -1.31 16.09 -1.22
CA TRP A 108 -0.89 14.72 -0.95
C TRP A 108 -1.00 14.43 0.53
N SER A 109 -1.24 13.17 0.89
CA SER A 109 -1.23 12.77 2.28
C SER A 109 -0.52 11.42 2.48
N MET A 110 0.11 11.25 3.63
CA MET A 110 0.54 9.97 4.14
C MET A 110 -0.29 9.63 5.37
N ILE A 111 -0.91 8.47 5.32
CA ILE A 111 -1.79 7.97 6.37
C ILE A 111 -1.25 6.63 6.84
N ASP A 112 -1.20 6.46 8.15
CA ASP A 112 -0.86 5.18 8.74
C ASP A 112 -1.64 4.96 10.03
N ARG A 113 -2.68 4.18 9.92
CA ARG A 113 -3.48 3.67 11.04
C ARG A 113 -4.20 2.42 10.59
N ILE A 114 -3.97 1.31 11.26
CA ILE A 114 -4.70 0.07 10.98
C ILE A 114 -6.10 0.18 11.55
N THR A 115 -7.10 0.03 10.66
CA THR A 115 -8.52 0.02 11.03
C THR A 115 -9.13 -1.24 10.42
N PRO A 116 -9.14 -2.36 11.16
CA PRO A 116 -9.69 -3.63 10.67
C PRO A 116 -11.22 -3.59 10.61
N ASN A 117 -11.82 -4.64 10.07
CA ASN A 117 -13.26 -4.83 10.14
C ASN A 117 -13.74 -4.77 11.61
N PRO A 118 -15.00 -4.34 11.85
CA PRO A 118 -15.58 -4.37 13.18
C PRO A 118 -15.45 -5.75 13.83
N SER A 119 -15.07 -5.77 15.10
CA SER A 119 -14.83 -6.99 15.87
C SER A 119 -15.97 -7.21 16.87
N GLU A 120 -16.55 -8.42 16.91
CA GLU A 120 -17.54 -8.81 17.89
C GLU A 120 -17.02 -8.65 19.33
N LYS A 121 -15.76 -8.99 19.56
CA LYS A 121 -15.11 -8.81 20.87
C LYS A 121 -15.10 -7.33 21.30
N VAL A 122 -14.91 -6.40 20.36
CA VAL A 122 -14.94 -4.97 20.65
C VAL A 122 -16.39 -4.53 20.95
N ALA A 123 -17.36 -5.04 20.20
CA ALA A 123 -18.78 -4.81 20.44
C ALA A 123 -19.19 -5.25 21.87
N GLU A 124 -18.75 -6.45 22.29
CA GLU A 124 -19.00 -6.97 23.65
C GLU A 124 -18.37 -6.09 24.73
N LEU A 125 -17.12 -5.64 24.54
CA LEU A 125 -16.44 -4.74 25.48
C LEU A 125 -17.17 -3.39 25.60
N LEU A 126 -17.57 -2.80 24.47
CA LEU A 126 -18.32 -1.54 24.47
C LEU A 126 -19.68 -1.70 25.14
N THR A 127 -20.38 -2.81 24.90
CA THR A 127 -21.64 -3.12 25.58
C THR A 127 -21.43 -3.24 27.08
N ALA A 128 -20.37 -3.89 27.52
CA ALA A 128 -20.04 -4.00 28.95
C ALA A 128 -19.74 -2.64 29.59
N ASP A 129 -19.18 -1.71 28.82
CA ASP A 129 -18.90 -0.30 29.20
C ASP A 129 -20.15 0.60 29.12
N GLY A 130 -21.31 0.08 28.71
CA GLY A 130 -22.60 0.78 28.72
C GLY A 130 -23.00 1.44 27.40
N PHE A 131 -22.35 1.10 26.29
CA PHE A 131 -22.81 1.49 24.96
C PHE A 131 -24.01 0.63 24.55
N GLU A 132 -25.09 1.29 24.10
CA GLU A 132 -26.36 0.60 23.82
C GLU A 132 -26.47 0.07 22.39
N ASP A 133 -25.78 0.68 21.42
CA ASP A 133 -25.86 0.35 19.99
C ASP A 133 -24.49 -0.14 19.51
N THR A 134 -24.25 -1.45 19.61
CA THR A 134 -22.97 -2.07 19.25
C THR A 134 -23.12 -3.18 18.21
N GLU A 135 -24.32 -3.35 17.63
CA GLU A 135 -24.61 -4.41 16.66
C GLU A 135 -23.82 -4.21 15.36
N ILE A 136 -23.18 -5.28 14.88
CA ILE A 136 -22.50 -5.30 13.60
C ILE A 136 -23.47 -5.76 12.52
N LEU A 137 -23.80 -4.87 11.58
CA LEU A 137 -24.70 -5.16 10.48
C LEU A 137 -23.93 -5.70 9.26
N HIS A 138 -24.39 -6.81 8.72
CA HIS A 138 -23.84 -7.41 7.52
C HIS A 138 -24.74 -7.08 6.32
N SER A 139 -24.22 -6.32 5.37
CA SER A 139 -24.96 -5.96 4.17
C SER A 139 -25.00 -7.11 3.16
N GLN A 140 -26.00 -7.08 2.24
CA GLN A 140 -26.06 -8.03 1.10
C GLN A 140 -24.84 -7.96 0.16
N LYS A 141 -24.07 -6.88 0.23
CA LYS A 141 -22.82 -6.70 -0.53
C LYS A 141 -21.59 -7.16 0.24
N HIS A 142 -21.76 -7.95 1.31
CA HIS A 142 -20.69 -8.44 2.18
C HIS A 142 -19.85 -7.32 2.82
N THR A 143 -20.46 -6.16 3.10
CA THR A 143 -19.84 -5.08 3.85
C THR A 143 -20.29 -5.15 5.32
N ASN A 144 -19.35 -4.95 6.24
CA ASN A 144 -19.64 -4.86 7.66
C ASN A 144 -19.83 -3.39 8.03
N ILE A 145 -20.92 -3.07 8.73
CA ILE A 145 -21.26 -1.74 9.19
C ILE A 145 -21.46 -1.81 10.69
N ALA A 146 -20.75 -0.98 11.44
CA ALA A 146 -20.90 -0.88 12.88
C ALA A 146 -20.98 0.58 13.32
N PRO A 147 -21.65 0.90 14.43
CA PRO A 147 -21.69 2.24 14.99
C PRO A 147 -20.40 2.62 15.75
N PHE A 148 -19.39 1.78 15.68
CA PHE A 148 -18.07 1.98 16.28
C PHE A 148 -16.95 1.63 15.28
N GLY A 149 -15.74 2.14 15.54
CA GLY A 149 -14.53 1.75 14.81
C GLY A 149 -13.50 1.19 15.81
N ASN A 150 -12.99 -0.01 15.54
CA ASN A 150 -11.84 -0.51 16.26
C ASN A 150 -10.58 -0.22 15.46
N THR A 151 -9.55 0.30 16.13
CA THR A 151 -8.32 0.75 15.49
C THR A 151 -7.17 0.74 16.49
N GLU A 152 -5.94 0.77 15.98
CA GLU A 152 -4.75 0.86 16.83
C GLU A 152 -4.56 2.27 17.44
N GLU A 153 -3.78 2.34 18.52
CA GLU A 153 -3.43 3.60 19.19
C GLU A 153 -2.50 4.45 18.31
N VAL A 154 -1.48 3.81 17.74
CA VAL A 154 -0.48 4.49 16.89
C VAL A 154 -1.13 4.94 15.59
N HIS A 155 -0.94 6.21 15.26
CA HIS A 155 -1.45 6.78 14.02
C HIS A 155 -0.57 7.92 13.54
N TYR A 156 -0.52 8.06 12.22
CA TYR A 156 0.11 9.19 11.54
C TYR A 156 -0.82 9.74 10.48
N LEU A 157 -0.93 11.05 10.43
CA LEU A 157 -1.59 11.77 9.35
C LEU A 157 -0.72 12.97 8.99
N VAL A 158 -0.08 12.87 7.83
CA VAL A 158 0.74 13.93 7.25
C VAL A 158 0.03 14.45 6.01
N ILE A 159 -0.16 15.74 5.89
CA ILE A 159 -0.85 16.35 4.75
C ILE A 159 -0.03 17.51 4.21
N GLU A 160 0.04 17.62 2.89
CA GLU A 160 0.61 18.80 2.21
C GLU A 160 -0.21 20.05 2.58
N ASP A 161 0.45 21.08 3.09
CA ASP A 161 -0.21 22.34 3.51
C ASP A 161 -0.55 23.23 2.30
N ALA A 162 -1.41 22.74 1.43
CA ALA A 162 -1.84 23.38 0.21
C ALA A 162 -3.37 23.61 0.22
N PHE A 163 -3.83 24.56 1.03
CA PHE A 163 -5.25 24.87 1.25
C PHE A 163 -5.61 26.28 0.74
N PRO A 164 -6.04 26.44 -0.51
CA PRO A 164 -6.28 27.75 -1.14
C PRO A 164 -7.43 28.55 -0.51
N ASN A 165 -8.30 27.91 0.28
CA ASN A 165 -9.39 28.55 1.00
C ASN A 165 -9.18 28.52 2.52
N GLY A 166 -7.92 28.36 2.96
CA GLY A 166 -7.59 28.16 4.37
C GLY A 166 -8.05 26.82 4.91
N ARG A 167 -7.75 26.57 6.17
CA ARG A 167 -8.10 25.36 6.93
C ARG A 167 -8.20 25.66 8.42
N PRO A 168 -8.89 24.84 9.21
CA PRO A 168 -8.76 24.88 10.66
C PRO A 168 -7.36 24.49 11.11
N ALA A 169 -7.04 24.72 12.38
CA ALA A 169 -5.75 24.38 12.99
C ALA A 169 -5.64 22.86 13.23
N LEU A 170 -5.52 22.08 12.14
CA LEU A 170 -5.44 20.61 12.16
C LEU A 170 -4.23 20.10 12.96
N GLU A 171 -3.16 20.87 13.02
CA GLU A 171 -1.97 20.59 13.82
C GLU A 171 -2.25 20.47 15.32
N LYS A 172 -3.30 21.13 15.83
CA LYS A 172 -3.76 20.99 17.22
C LYS A 172 -4.40 19.63 17.51
N ALA A 173 -4.80 18.91 16.47
CA ALA A 173 -5.32 17.55 16.56
C ALA A 173 -4.27 16.50 16.19
N GLY A 174 -2.98 16.89 16.09
CA GLY A 174 -1.87 15.97 15.81
C GLY A 174 -1.62 15.72 14.32
N VAL A 175 -2.30 16.42 13.42
CA VAL A 175 -2.00 16.33 11.98
C VAL A 175 -0.70 17.06 11.69
N ILE A 176 0.22 16.41 10.99
CA ILE A 176 1.48 16.99 10.53
C ILE A 176 1.24 17.67 9.18
N LEU A 177 1.50 18.96 9.12
CA LEU A 177 1.34 19.75 7.90
C LEU A 177 2.72 20.17 7.40
N THR A 178 3.00 19.90 6.12
CA THR A 178 4.31 20.11 5.53
C THR A 178 4.22 20.32 4.01
N ASP A 179 5.35 20.39 3.32
CA ASP A 179 5.39 20.42 1.86
C ASP A 179 5.21 19.01 1.25
N ARG A 180 4.89 18.99 -0.06
CA ARG A 180 4.64 17.75 -0.83
C ARG A 180 5.81 16.78 -0.82
N GLU A 181 7.05 17.28 -0.95
CA GLU A 181 8.23 16.43 -0.97
C GLU A 181 8.39 15.69 0.37
N THR A 182 8.20 16.38 1.47
CA THR A 182 8.26 15.79 2.81
C THR A 182 7.13 14.79 3.05
N VAL A 183 5.91 15.03 2.55
CA VAL A 183 4.82 14.03 2.58
C VAL A 183 5.23 12.77 1.83
N ASN A 184 5.78 12.94 0.62
CA ASN A 184 6.25 11.80 -0.18
C ASN A 184 7.38 11.04 0.52
N ASP A 185 8.35 11.74 1.11
CA ASP A 185 9.44 11.11 1.86
C ASP A 185 8.91 10.29 3.04
N ALA A 186 7.90 10.78 3.76
CA ALA A 186 7.26 10.06 4.85
C ALA A 186 6.51 8.81 4.35
N ASP A 187 5.83 8.91 3.22
CA ASP A 187 5.17 7.75 2.60
C ASP A 187 6.19 6.73 2.11
N GLN A 188 7.24 7.16 1.39
CA GLN A 188 8.30 6.28 0.92
C GLN A 188 9.01 5.58 2.08
N MET A 189 9.32 6.28 3.17
CA MET A 189 9.89 5.68 4.38
C MET A 189 9.02 4.51 4.89
N LYS A 190 7.72 4.71 4.99
CA LYS A 190 6.76 3.68 5.42
C LYS A 190 6.71 2.51 4.44
N VAL A 191 6.55 2.81 3.15
CA VAL A 191 6.25 1.83 2.09
C VAL A 191 7.47 1.01 1.71
N THR A 192 8.66 1.62 1.67
CA THR A 192 9.87 0.99 1.15
C THR A 192 10.83 0.48 2.22
N ALA A 193 10.65 0.87 3.49
CA ALA A 193 11.60 0.57 4.55
C ALA A 193 10.96 0.13 5.87
N CYS A 194 10.14 1.00 6.50
CA CYS A 194 9.86 0.87 7.92
C CYS A 194 8.63 0.04 8.29
N LEU A 195 7.68 -0.17 7.38
CA LEU A 195 6.48 -0.97 7.63
C LEU A 195 6.28 -2.08 6.60
N ASN A 196 6.04 -1.70 5.35
CA ASN A 196 5.52 -2.64 4.35
C ASN A 196 6.49 -3.76 3.99
N PRO A 197 7.83 -3.56 3.89
CA PRO A 197 8.78 -4.65 3.66
C PRO A 197 8.79 -5.67 4.81
N LEU A 198 8.72 -5.19 6.06
CA LEU A 198 8.73 -6.05 7.25
C LEU A 198 7.45 -6.89 7.32
N HIS A 199 6.32 -6.26 7.02
CA HIS A 199 5.02 -6.93 6.96
C HIS A 199 4.97 -7.99 5.85
N THR A 200 5.55 -7.70 4.67
CA THR A 200 5.64 -8.67 3.58
C THR A 200 6.53 -9.86 3.95
N ALA A 201 7.66 -9.62 4.59
CA ALA A 201 8.53 -10.69 5.07
C ALA A 201 7.80 -11.63 6.03
N LEU A 202 7.11 -11.07 7.02
CA LEU A 202 6.26 -11.86 7.92
C LEU A 202 5.21 -12.67 7.15
N ALA A 203 4.46 -12.04 6.26
CA ALA A 203 3.39 -12.71 5.52
C ALA A 203 3.87 -13.91 4.70
N ILE A 204 5.05 -13.81 4.08
CA ILE A 204 5.66 -14.89 3.31
C ILE A 204 6.09 -16.03 4.24
N PHE A 205 6.88 -15.71 5.25
CA PHE A 205 7.35 -16.72 6.20
C PHE A 205 6.23 -17.30 7.05
N GLY A 206 5.27 -16.47 7.48
CA GLY A 206 4.11 -16.90 8.22
C GLY A 206 3.25 -17.91 7.46
N SER A 207 3.06 -17.68 6.15
CA SER A 207 2.34 -18.63 5.30
C SER A 207 3.11 -19.96 5.12
N LEU A 208 4.45 -19.91 5.02
CA LEU A 208 5.28 -21.11 4.92
C LEU A 208 5.35 -21.90 6.22
N LEU A 209 5.25 -21.24 7.36
CA LEU A 209 5.32 -21.82 8.72
C LEU A 209 3.93 -22.05 9.34
N ASP A 210 2.87 -21.90 8.56
CA ASP A 210 1.46 -22.11 8.95
C ASP A 210 0.96 -21.22 10.10
N TYR A 211 1.46 -19.99 10.20
CA TYR A 211 0.92 -19.01 11.12
C TYR A 211 -0.41 -18.43 10.62
N HIS A 212 -1.29 -18.08 11.57
CA HIS A 212 -2.62 -17.57 11.26
C HIS A 212 -2.78 -16.08 11.60
N SER A 213 -1.82 -15.50 12.31
CA SER A 213 -1.85 -14.10 12.70
C SER A 213 -0.44 -13.50 12.80
N ILE A 214 -0.34 -12.22 12.48
CA ILE A 214 0.93 -11.48 12.53
C ILE A 214 1.48 -11.38 13.96
N TRP A 215 0.60 -11.26 14.96
CA TRP A 215 1.07 -11.17 16.34
C TRP A 215 1.71 -12.49 16.84
N GLU A 216 1.27 -13.65 16.34
CA GLU A 216 1.91 -14.93 16.62
C GLU A 216 3.29 -15.03 15.97
N GLU A 217 3.43 -14.55 14.73
CA GLU A 217 4.71 -14.53 14.03
C GLU A 217 5.76 -13.71 14.79
N VAL A 218 5.42 -12.50 15.25
CA VAL A 218 6.39 -11.67 15.98
C VAL A 218 6.68 -12.18 17.39
N ALA A 219 5.89 -13.10 17.92
CA ALA A 219 6.22 -13.83 19.14
C ALA A 219 7.31 -14.89 18.92
N ASN A 220 7.53 -15.31 17.68
CA ASN A 220 8.64 -16.19 17.29
C ASN A 220 9.94 -15.37 17.24
N PRO A 221 10.99 -15.77 18.02
CA PRO A 221 12.23 -15.00 18.11
C PRO A 221 13.00 -14.92 16.78
N ASP A 222 12.91 -15.94 15.93
CA ASP A 222 13.63 -15.97 14.65
C ASP A 222 12.96 -15.06 13.62
N LEU A 223 11.63 -15.05 13.55
CA LEU A 223 10.88 -14.12 12.70
C LEU A 223 11.03 -12.67 13.18
N LEU A 224 11.05 -12.45 14.49
CA LEU A 224 11.33 -11.13 15.03
C LEU A 224 12.76 -10.68 14.71
N ALA A 225 13.75 -11.59 14.77
CA ALA A 225 15.14 -11.29 14.38
C ALA A 225 15.23 -10.98 12.88
N LEU A 226 14.55 -11.75 12.03
CA LEU A 226 14.47 -11.51 10.59
C LEU A 226 14.04 -10.08 10.29
N ILE A 227 12.87 -9.65 10.81
CA ILE A 227 12.34 -8.32 10.50
C ILE A 227 13.15 -7.19 11.15
N LYS A 228 13.79 -7.42 12.30
CA LYS A 228 14.75 -6.46 12.89
C LYS A 228 15.95 -6.25 11.99
N ASN A 229 16.58 -7.31 11.52
CA ASN A 229 17.74 -7.23 10.64
C ASN A 229 17.37 -6.62 9.29
N LEU A 230 16.23 -6.99 8.72
CA LEU A 230 15.71 -6.41 7.49
C LEU A 230 15.46 -4.90 7.65
N GLY A 231 14.78 -4.47 8.72
CA GLY A 231 14.42 -3.08 8.96
C GLY A 231 15.62 -2.21 9.35
N TYR A 232 16.27 -2.53 10.47
CA TYR A 232 17.39 -1.72 10.98
C TYR A 232 18.68 -1.93 10.20
N GLY A 233 18.94 -3.16 9.73
CA GLY A 233 20.19 -3.52 9.08
C GLY A 233 20.24 -3.17 7.60
N GLU A 234 19.17 -3.40 6.85
CA GLU A 234 19.19 -3.26 5.39
C GLU A 234 18.36 -2.09 4.87
N ALA A 235 17.15 -1.85 5.39
CA ALA A 235 16.29 -0.80 4.85
C ALA A 235 16.62 0.58 5.43
N LEU A 236 16.75 0.71 6.75
CA LEU A 236 16.97 1.97 7.44
C LEU A 236 18.25 2.73 7.02
N PRO A 237 19.40 2.06 6.76
CA PRO A 237 20.64 2.74 6.38
C PRO A 237 20.55 3.56 5.08
N VAL A 238 19.62 3.21 4.18
CA VAL A 238 19.49 3.82 2.85
C VAL A 238 18.19 4.58 2.65
N VAL A 239 17.26 4.54 3.61
CA VAL A 239 15.99 5.26 3.51
C VAL A 239 16.20 6.76 3.68
N LYS A 240 15.48 7.57 2.91
CA LYS A 240 15.44 9.02 3.11
C LYS A 240 14.66 9.33 4.38
N ASN A 241 15.31 10.07 5.31
CA ASN A 241 14.67 10.49 6.56
C ASN A 241 13.77 11.71 6.28
N PRO A 242 12.45 11.62 6.47
CA PRO A 242 11.52 12.74 6.25
C PRO A 242 11.64 13.87 7.28
N LYS A 243 12.43 13.68 8.36
CA LYS A 243 12.67 14.59 9.48
C LYS A 243 11.45 14.91 10.37
N ILE A 244 10.24 14.77 9.85
CA ILE A 244 8.98 14.97 10.60
C ILE A 244 8.55 13.72 11.37
N ILE A 245 9.02 12.55 10.97
CA ILE A 245 8.85 11.25 11.62
C ILE A 245 10.24 10.62 11.70
N ASN A 246 10.61 10.15 12.87
CA ASN A 246 11.88 9.44 13.06
C ASN A 246 11.73 7.98 12.57
N PRO A 247 12.48 7.54 11.54
CA PRO A 247 12.34 6.20 11.00
C PRO A 247 12.65 5.09 12.01
N THR A 248 13.62 5.32 12.91
CA THR A 248 13.97 4.35 13.96
C THR A 248 12.82 4.19 14.96
N GLU A 249 12.29 5.30 15.47
CA GLU A 249 11.15 5.28 16.39
C GLU A 249 9.90 4.68 15.74
N PHE A 250 9.74 4.87 14.45
CA PHE A 250 8.63 4.27 13.69
C PHE A 250 8.74 2.74 13.67
N ILE A 251 9.94 2.18 13.41
CA ILE A 251 10.19 0.73 13.49
C ILE A 251 10.04 0.24 14.94
N ASP A 252 10.55 0.97 15.92
CA ASP A 252 10.40 0.62 17.34
C ASP A 252 8.92 0.48 17.74
N GLN A 253 8.08 1.45 17.36
CA GLN A 253 6.64 1.40 17.61
C GLN A 253 5.97 0.24 16.86
N LEU A 254 6.37 -0.02 15.62
CA LEU A 254 5.87 -1.14 14.85
C LEU A 254 6.13 -2.46 15.56
N LEU A 255 7.37 -2.70 15.98
CA LEU A 255 7.80 -3.96 16.58
C LEU A 255 7.30 -4.17 18.02
N THR A 256 7.09 -3.09 18.77
CA THR A 256 6.75 -3.18 20.20
C THR A 256 5.26 -2.99 20.51
N LYS A 257 4.53 -2.24 19.65
CA LYS A 257 3.13 -1.89 19.91
C LYS A 257 2.15 -2.40 18.87
N ARG A 258 2.53 -2.35 17.58
CA ARG A 258 1.58 -2.60 16.49
C ARG A 258 1.51 -4.07 16.12
N LEU A 259 2.62 -4.68 15.69
CA LEU A 259 2.66 -6.09 15.29
C LEU A 259 2.30 -7.07 16.43
N PRO A 260 2.71 -6.85 17.70
CA PRO A 260 2.31 -7.72 18.81
C PRO A 260 0.85 -7.56 19.26
N ASN A 261 0.09 -6.65 18.68
CA ASN A 261 -1.27 -6.35 19.12
C ASN A 261 -2.26 -7.45 18.72
N LYS A 262 -2.64 -8.29 19.69
CA LYS A 262 -3.59 -9.39 19.53
C LYS A 262 -5.02 -8.97 19.13
N ASN A 263 -5.35 -7.69 19.30
CA ASN A 263 -6.68 -7.17 18.96
C ASN A 263 -6.78 -6.69 17.50
N ILE A 264 -5.68 -6.74 16.76
CA ILE A 264 -5.66 -6.48 15.30
C ILE A 264 -5.68 -7.83 14.59
N PRO A 265 -6.81 -8.22 13.98
CA PRO A 265 -6.94 -9.50 13.28
C PRO A 265 -6.28 -9.42 11.89
N ASP A 266 -4.95 -9.29 11.84
CA ASP A 266 -4.21 -9.29 10.61
C ASP A 266 -3.56 -10.65 10.35
N THR A 267 -3.66 -11.14 9.12
CA THR A 267 -3.24 -12.48 8.73
C THR A 267 -2.16 -12.45 7.65
N PRO A 268 -1.21 -13.42 7.67
CA PRO A 268 -0.24 -13.59 6.60
C PRO A 268 -0.85 -13.59 5.21
N GLN A 269 -1.95 -14.33 5.04
CA GLN A 269 -2.64 -14.52 3.76
C GLN A 269 -3.18 -13.20 3.19
N ARG A 270 -3.75 -12.34 4.05
CA ARG A 270 -4.24 -11.02 3.62
C ARG A 270 -3.09 -10.13 3.12
N ILE A 271 -1.96 -10.18 3.82
CA ILE A 271 -0.81 -9.34 3.49
C ILE A 271 -0.05 -9.89 2.28
N ALA A 272 -0.02 -11.20 2.07
CA ALA A 272 0.67 -11.83 0.95
C ALA A 272 -0.05 -11.65 -0.40
N ALA A 273 -1.30 -11.14 -0.44
CA ALA A 273 -1.96 -10.82 -1.70
C ALA A 273 -1.14 -9.80 -2.53
N ASP A 274 -1.16 -9.94 -3.85
CA ASP A 274 -0.49 -9.04 -4.81
C ASP A 274 1.03 -8.85 -4.54
N THR A 275 1.73 -9.87 -4.04
CA THR A 275 3.15 -9.75 -3.67
C THR A 275 4.04 -9.47 -4.88
N SER A 276 3.72 -10.00 -6.07
CA SER A 276 4.46 -9.69 -7.30
C SER A 276 4.51 -8.19 -7.62
N GLN A 277 3.44 -7.46 -7.29
CA GLN A 277 3.35 -6.01 -7.47
C GLN A 277 3.96 -5.23 -6.29
N LYS A 278 4.14 -5.86 -5.15
CA LYS A 278 4.69 -5.25 -3.94
C LYS A 278 6.22 -5.29 -3.90
N ILE A 279 6.83 -6.36 -4.39
CA ILE A 279 8.30 -6.56 -4.39
C ILE A 279 9.04 -5.40 -5.06
N PRO A 280 8.64 -4.87 -6.24
CA PRO A 280 9.35 -3.76 -6.89
C PRO A 280 9.47 -2.53 -5.99
N VAL A 281 8.42 -2.22 -5.24
CA VAL A 281 8.35 -1.05 -4.37
C VAL A 281 8.98 -1.33 -3.02
N ARG A 282 8.69 -2.48 -2.39
CA ARG A 282 9.09 -2.77 -1.02
C ARG A 282 10.54 -3.19 -0.87
N TYR A 283 11.11 -3.88 -1.87
CA TYR A 283 12.51 -4.32 -1.87
C TYR A 283 13.29 -3.71 -3.02
N GLY A 284 12.69 -3.57 -4.21
CA GLY A 284 13.35 -3.02 -5.38
C GLY A 284 13.87 -1.60 -5.17
N VAL A 285 13.11 -0.73 -4.48
CA VAL A 285 13.55 0.64 -4.16
C VAL A 285 14.76 0.62 -3.23
N THR A 286 14.74 -0.20 -2.18
CA THR A 286 15.89 -0.35 -1.27
C THR A 286 17.11 -0.88 -2.01
N ILE A 287 16.97 -1.92 -2.84
CA ILE A 287 18.06 -2.43 -3.70
C ILE A 287 18.61 -1.31 -4.60
N GLY A 288 17.73 -0.51 -5.20
CA GLY A 288 18.12 0.65 -6.01
C GLY A 288 18.94 1.68 -5.25
N HIS A 289 18.59 1.96 -3.98
CA HIS A 289 19.37 2.86 -3.12
C HIS A 289 20.78 2.30 -2.83
N TYR A 290 20.92 0.98 -2.62
CA TYR A 290 22.22 0.34 -2.49
C TYR A 290 23.06 0.46 -3.76
N ILE A 291 22.46 0.27 -4.94
CA ILE A 291 23.13 0.40 -6.23
C ILE A 291 23.59 1.84 -6.47
N ALA A 292 22.75 2.81 -6.15
CA ALA A 292 23.01 4.23 -6.41
C ALA A 292 24.02 4.86 -5.43
N ASN A 293 24.22 4.28 -4.26
CA ASN A 293 25.07 4.87 -3.22
C ASN A 293 26.38 4.08 -3.07
N PRO A 294 27.54 4.64 -3.47
CA PRO A 294 28.83 3.95 -3.44
C PRO A 294 29.34 3.56 -2.05
N ARG A 295 28.69 4.03 -0.97
CA ARG A 295 29.03 3.64 0.41
C ARG A 295 28.50 2.27 0.78
N PHE A 296 27.57 1.72 0.00
CA PHE A 296 26.91 0.45 0.25
C PHE A 296 27.17 -0.53 -0.89
N SER A 297 27.10 -1.80 -0.58
CA SER A 297 27.21 -2.85 -1.57
C SER A 297 25.96 -3.73 -1.55
N VAL A 298 25.35 -3.93 -2.69
CA VAL A 298 24.21 -4.86 -2.86
C VAL A 298 24.59 -6.27 -2.36
N LYS A 299 25.87 -6.62 -2.41
CA LYS A 299 26.40 -7.91 -1.92
C LYS A 299 26.34 -8.05 -0.41
N GLU A 300 26.16 -6.98 0.34
CA GLU A 300 25.98 -7.00 1.80
C GLU A 300 24.56 -7.37 2.23
N LEU A 301 23.58 -7.23 1.33
CA LEU A 301 22.20 -7.61 1.59
C LEU A 301 22.10 -9.13 1.81
N GLU A 302 21.50 -9.53 2.91
CA GLU A 302 21.28 -10.94 3.30
C GLU A 302 19.78 -11.24 3.47
N PHE A 303 19.05 -10.33 4.12
CA PHE A 303 17.65 -10.54 4.51
C PHE A 303 16.69 -10.24 3.36
N ILE A 304 16.92 -9.20 2.56
CA ILE A 304 16.14 -8.96 1.34
C ILE A 304 16.24 -10.17 0.38
N PRO A 305 17.43 -10.69 0.03
CA PRO A 305 17.54 -11.93 -0.76
C PRO A 305 16.86 -13.13 -0.10
N LEU A 306 16.94 -13.27 1.22
CA LEU A 306 16.29 -14.35 1.96
C LEU A 306 14.76 -14.29 1.80
N VAL A 307 14.16 -13.09 1.94
CA VAL A 307 12.71 -12.91 1.76
C VAL A 307 12.29 -13.19 0.31
N ILE A 308 13.06 -12.75 -0.68
CA ILE A 308 12.78 -13.04 -2.10
C ILE A 308 12.88 -14.55 -2.37
N ALA A 309 13.86 -15.25 -1.79
CA ALA A 309 13.97 -16.70 -1.89
C ALA A 309 12.76 -17.40 -1.26
N ALA A 310 12.37 -16.98 -0.05
CA ALA A 310 11.18 -17.49 0.62
C ALA A 310 9.90 -17.23 -0.20
N TRP A 311 9.80 -16.08 -0.88
CA TRP A 311 8.67 -15.83 -1.77
C TRP A 311 8.65 -16.78 -2.98
N CYS A 312 9.79 -17.07 -3.60
CA CYS A 312 9.86 -18.10 -4.63
C CYS A 312 9.43 -19.48 -4.11
N ARG A 313 9.79 -19.81 -2.86
CA ARG A 313 9.36 -21.02 -2.17
C ARG A 313 7.86 -21.03 -1.89
N TYR A 314 7.30 -19.89 -1.46
CA TYR A 314 5.87 -19.68 -1.21
C TYR A 314 5.00 -19.92 -2.46
N LEU A 315 5.47 -19.54 -3.65
CA LEU A 315 4.75 -19.74 -4.91
C LEU A 315 4.49 -21.22 -5.22
N ILE A 316 5.29 -22.16 -4.67
CA ILE A 316 5.09 -23.60 -4.84
C ILE A 316 3.77 -24.07 -4.20
N GLY A 317 3.27 -23.34 -3.18
CA GLY A 317 2.02 -23.72 -2.49
C GLY A 317 2.14 -24.94 -1.58
N ILE A 318 3.33 -25.14 -1.01
CA ILE A 318 3.61 -26.21 -0.03
C ILE A 318 4.34 -25.60 1.15
N ASN A 319 3.83 -25.78 2.37
CA ASN A 319 4.43 -25.27 3.61
C ASN A 319 5.65 -26.10 4.07
N ASP A 320 6.25 -25.75 5.19
CA ASP A 320 7.43 -26.46 5.71
C ASP A 320 7.11 -27.83 6.33
N GLU A 321 5.84 -28.09 6.64
CA GLU A 321 5.32 -29.41 7.04
C GLU A 321 4.99 -30.29 5.84
N LEU A 322 5.31 -29.84 4.62
CA LEU A 322 5.01 -30.49 3.33
C LEU A 322 3.50 -30.60 3.03
N GLU A 323 2.68 -29.76 3.64
CA GLU A 323 1.26 -29.65 3.37
C GLU A 323 0.98 -28.61 2.28
N SER A 324 -0.02 -28.90 1.45
CA SER A 324 -0.42 -27.99 0.37
C SER A 324 -1.25 -26.83 0.92
N PHE A 325 -0.95 -25.62 0.49
CA PHE A 325 -1.77 -24.43 0.70
C PHE A 325 -1.97 -23.65 -0.60
N SER A 326 -3.00 -22.82 -0.66
CA SER A 326 -3.22 -21.94 -1.80
C SER A 326 -2.53 -20.60 -1.53
N PRO A 327 -1.52 -20.21 -2.33
CA PRO A 327 -0.99 -18.85 -2.27
C PRO A 327 -2.09 -17.80 -2.44
N SER A 328 -1.90 -16.65 -1.82
CA SER A 328 -2.87 -15.56 -1.87
C SER A 328 -3.04 -15.01 -3.29
N PRO A 329 -4.19 -14.41 -3.62
CA PRO A 329 -4.44 -13.87 -4.95
C PRO A 329 -3.35 -12.89 -5.40
N ASP A 330 -2.88 -13.06 -6.63
CA ASP A 330 -1.85 -12.23 -7.25
C ASP A 330 -2.08 -12.22 -8.76
N PRO A 331 -2.00 -11.06 -9.44
CA PRO A 331 -2.24 -10.98 -10.88
C PRO A 331 -1.33 -11.86 -11.74
N LEU A 332 -0.12 -12.17 -11.25
CA LEU A 332 0.86 -13.01 -11.95
C LEU A 332 0.92 -14.44 -11.38
N LEU A 333 0.04 -14.81 -10.45
CA LEU A 333 0.15 -16.07 -9.70
C LEU A 333 0.22 -17.29 -10.60
N GLU A 334 -0.68 -17.41 -11.56
CA GLU A 334 -0.75 -18.57 -12.48
C GLU A 334 0.55 -18.73 -13.29
N GLU A 335 1.07 -17.62 -13.82
CA GLU A 335 2.32 -17.60 -14.57
C GLU A 335 3.51 -17.95 -13.68
N LEU A 336 3.60 -17.35 -12.49
CA LEU A 336 4.69 -17.57 -11.54
C LEU A 336 4.70 -19.00 -11.01
N GLN A 337 3.53 -19.58 -10.74
CA GLN A 337 3.41 -20.98 -10.31
C GLN A 337 3.82 -21.95 -11.42
N ALA A 338 3.56 -21.64 -12.68
CA ALA A 338 4.00 -22.45 -13.80
C ALA A 338 5.53 -22.54 -13.87
N PHE A 339 6.26 -21.46 -13.54
CA PHE A 339 7.73 -21.49 -13.49
C PHE A 339 8.28 -22.35 -12.35
N VAL A 340 7.65 -22.37 -11.19
CA VAL A 340 8.13 -23.15 -10.03
C VAL A 340 7.55 -24.56 -9.93
N ALA A 341 6.70 -24.97 -10.88
CA ALA A 341 6.01 -26.26 -10.84
C ALA A 341 6.98 -27.47 -10.82
N GLU A 342 8.16 -27.33 -11.40
CA GLU A 342 9.18 -28.38 -11.46
C GLU A 342 10.16 -28.37 -10.28
N VAL A 343 10.02 -27.43 -9.33
CA VAL A 343 10.91 -27.31 -8.16
C VAL A 343 10.71 -28.51 -7.23
N LYS A 344 11.79 -29.21 -6.92
CA LYS A 344 11.81 -30.34 -5.97
C LYS A 344 12.28 -29.89 -4.60
N LEU A 345 11.49 -30.17 -3.58
CA LEU A 345 11.78 -29.80 -2.18
C LEU A 345 12.69 -30.80 -1.46
N ASP A 346 13.08 -31.90 -2.10
CA ASP A 346 13.94 -32.93 -1.54
C ASP A 346 15.44 -32.60 -1.60
N GLY A 347 15.80 -31.39 -2.04
CA GLY A 347 17.22 -30.97 -2.19
C GLY A 347 17.97 -31.63 -3.34
N SER A 348 17.32 -32.50 -4.12
CA SER A 348 17.95 -33.21 -5.25
C SER A 348 18.21 -32.32 -6.46
N GLN A 349 17.64 -31.11 -6.49
CA GLN A 349 17.64 -30.24 -7.66
C GLN A 349 18.96 -29.49 -7.80
N LYS A 350 19.68 -29.77 -8.88
CA LYS A 350 20.94 -29.10 -9.20
C LYS A 350 20.77 -27.75 -9.93
N GLU A 351 19.62 -27.53 -10.58
CA GLU A 351 19.41 -26.47 -11.55
C GLU A 351 18.30 -25.47 -11.13
N ILE A 352 18.07 -25.29 -9.82
CA ILE A 352 17.06 -24.35 -9.31
C ILE A 352 17.24 -22.93 -9.87
N HIS A 353 18.47 -22.58 -10.20
CA HIS A 353 18.82 -21.29 -10.78
C HIS A 353 18.19 -21.07 -12.16
N GLU A 354 18.20 -22.08 -13.03
CA GLU A 354 17.61 -21.99 -14.35
C GLU A 354 16.07 -21.93 -14.27
N ILE A 355 15.47 -22.64 -13.31
CA ILE A 355 14.03 -22.62 -13.06
C ILE A 355 13.56 -21.25 -12.60
N LEU A 356 14.33 -20.59 -11.71
CA LEU A 356 13.97 -19.27 -11.19
C LEU A 356 14.34 -18.12 -12.12
N LYS A 357 15.12 -18.36 -13.16
CA LYS A 357 15.58 -17.33 -14.09
C LYS A 357 14.45 -16.51 -14.72
N PRO A 358 13.33 -17.08 -15.21
CA PRO A 358 12.23 -16.31 -15.73
C PRO A 358 11.64 -15.33 -14.71
N ILE A 359 11.54 -15.74 -13.44
CA ILE A 359 11.03 -14.91 -12.35
C ILE A 359 12.02 -13.78 -12.04
N LEU A 360 13.29 -14.13 -11.80
CA LEU A 360 14.33 -13.18 -11.38
C LEU A 360 14.77 -12.20 -12.49
N SER A 361 14.44 -12.50 -13.74
CA SER A 361 14.65 -11.61 -14.89
C SER A 361 13.40 -10.82 -15.28
N ASN A 362 12.31 -10.96 -14.56
CA ASN A 362 11.08 -10.23 -14.84
C ASN A 362 11.20 -8.79 -14.30
N HIS A 363 11.36 -7.81 -15.22
CA HIS A 363 11.52 -6.39 -14.87
C HIS A 363 10.30 -5.73 -14.24
N GLN A 364 9.11 -6.33 -14.37
CA GLN A 364 7.92 -5.86 -13.66
C GLN A 364 8.00 -6.15 -12.15
N ILE A 365 8.71 -7.23 -11.77
CA ILE A 365 8.89 -7.64 -10.38
C ILE A 365 10.23 -7.13 -9.83
N PHE A 366 11.28 -7.23 -10.62
CA PHE A 366 12.63 -6.81 -10.25
C PHE A 366 13.12 -5.72 -11.20
N PRO A 367 12.95 -4.43 -10.85
CA PRO A 367 13.35 -3.31 -11.70
C PRO A 367 14.87 -3.22 -11.90
N HIS A 368 15.65 -3.92 -11.07
CA HIS A 368 17.10 -4.01 -11.16
C HIS A 368 17.53 -5.42 -11.58
N GLU A 369 18.54 -5.49 -12.44
CA GLU A 369 19.09 -6.76 -12.93
C GLU A 369 19.66 -7.63 -11.80
N MET A 370 18.91 -8.62 -11.34
CA MET A 370 19.26 -9.46 -10.20
C MET A 370 20.57 -10.27 -10.44
N TYR A 371 20.82 -10.63 -11.68
CA TYR A 371 22.06 -11.36 -12.07
C TYR A 371 23.27 -10.44 -12.09
N GLN A 372 23.16 -9.24 -12.66
CA GLN A 372 24.26 -8.27 -12.73
C GLN A 372 24.65 -7.75 -11.35
N THR A 373 23.70 -7.61 -10.45
CA THR A 373 23.94 -7.19 -9.07
C THR A 373 24.57 -8.30 -8.21
N GLY A 374 24.50 -9.55 -8.64
CA GLY A 374 24.93 -10.73 -7.90
C GLY A 374 23.92 -11.23 -6.85
N LEU A 375 22.72 -10.62 -6.77
CA LEU A 375 21.67 -11.04 -5.84
C LEU A 375 21.08 -12.39 -6.22
N ALA A 376 20.95 -12.69 -7.51
CA ALA A 376 20.47 -13.99 -7.97
C ALA A 376 21.34 -15.16 -7.48
N GLU A 377 22.66 -14.96 -7.37
CA GLU A 377 23.58 -15.97 -6.83
C GLU A 377 23.34 -16.22 -5.32
N LYS A 378 23.08 -15.15 -4.55
CA LYS A 378 22.72 -15.27 -3.13
C LYS A 378 21.42 -16.03 -2.91
N LEU A 379 20.40 -15.76 -3.72
CA LEU A 379 19.11 -16.48 -3.70
C LEU A 379 19.31 -17.99 -3.87
N ARG A 380 20.17 -18.38 -4.80
CA ARG A 380 20.52 -19.79 -5.03
C ARG A 380 21.09 -20.46 -3.79
N LEU A 381 21.98 -19.79 -3.07
CA LEU A 381 22.61 -20.32 -1.85
C LEU A 381 21.60 -20.45 -0.71
N THR A 382 20.68 -19.54 -0.61
CA THR A 382 19.63 -19.51 0.43
C THR A 382 18.61 -20.65 0.25
N LEU A 383 18.21 -20.93 -0.99
CA LEU A 383 17.24 -21.99 -1.30
C LEU A 383 17.81 -23.42 -1.15
N LYS A 384 19.12 -23.56 -0.97
CA LYS A 384 19.79 -24.86 -0.75
C LYS A 384 19.94 -25.22 0.73
N ARG A 385 19.68 -24.29 1.62
CA ARG A 385 19.75 -24.47 3.08
C ARG A 385 18.38 -24.73 3.66
#